data_3614e487d9f70cab88e15a50c4ab01aa
#
_entry.id   3614e487d9f70cab88e15a50c4ab01aa
#
_cell.length_a   1.000
_cell.length_b   1.000
_cell.length_c   1.000
_cell.angle_alpha   90.00
_cell.angle_beta   90.00
_cell.angle_gamma   90.00
#
_symmetry.space_group_name_H-M   'P 1'
#
loop_
_entity.id
_entity.type
_entity.pdbx_description
1 polymer ?
#
loop_
_entity_poly.entity_id
_entity_poly.type
_entity_poly.pdbx_seq_one_letter_code
_entity_poly.pdbx_strand_id
1 'polypeptide(L)' 'MGQINWFLVANTILTFGAGWWFIFTGQLQLGLLQMTFTVSNLIFIWIGLK' A
#
# COMPACT_ATOMS: atom_id res chain seq x y z
N MET A 1 6.25 -10.34 18.16
CA MET A 1 5.44 -11.45 17.70
C MET A 1 5.26 -11.40 16.20
N GLY A 2 5.74 -12.36 15.48
CA GLY A 2 5.80 -12.31 14.04
C GLY A 2 4.53 -12.72 13.31
N GLN A 3 3.40 -12.22 13.73
CA GLN A 3 2.13 -12.58 13.11
C GLN A 3 1.76 -11.56 12.03
N ILE A 4 1.60 -12.04 10.80
CA ILE A 4 1.27 -11.18 9.68
C ILE A 4 -0.22 -10.89 9.66
N ASN A 5 -0.57 -9.61 9.52
CA ASN A 5 -1.95 -9.20 9.32
C ASN A 5 -2.27 -9.30 7.83
N TRP A 6 -2.90 -10.41 7.43
CA TRP A 6 -3.22 -10.66 6.03
C TRP A 6 -4.21 -9.65 5.46
N PHE A 7 -5.07 -9.11 6.31
CA PHE A 7 -6.00 -8.06 5.87
C PHE A 7 -5.22 -6.82 5.43
N LEU A 8 -4.20 -6.46 6.19
CA LEU A 8 -3.35 -5.32 5.87
C LEU A 8 -2.51 -5.59 4.61
N VAL A 9 -2.03 -6.81 4.44
CA VAL A 9 -1.28 -7.21 3.24
C VAL A 9 -2.16 -7.09 2.00
N ALA A 10 -3.40 -7.60 2.06
CA ALA A 10 -4.32 -7.51 0.95
C ALA A 10 -4.64 -6.06 0.61
N ASN A 11 -4.87 -5.24 1.62
CA ASN A 11 -5.14 -3.81 1.44
C ASN A 11 -3.95 -3.11 0.77
N THR A 12 -2.74 -3.45 1.19
CA THR A 12 -1.52 -2.90 0.61
C THR A 12 -1.40 -3.23 -0.88
N ILE A 13 -1.66 -4.48 -1.24
CA ILE A 13 -1.60 -4.92 -2.65
C ILE A 13 -2.63 -4.16 -3.48
N LEU A 14 -3.85 -4.04 -2.97
CA LEU A 14 -4.92 -3.33 -3.68
C LEU A 14 -4.57 -1.85 -3.84
N THR A 15 -4.03 -1.23 -2.80
CA THR A 15 -3.63 0.18 -2.84
C THR A 15 -2.50 0.39 -3.84
N PHE A 16 -1.54 -0.52 -3.87
CA PHE A 16 -0.45 -0.46 -4.83
C PHE A 16 -0.96 -0.55 -6.26
N GLY A 17 -1.85 -1.50 -6.54
CA GLY A 17 -2.46 -1.64 -7.86
C GLY A 17 -3.26 -0.42 -8.25
N ALA A 18 -4.05 0.13 -7.34
CA ALA A 18 -4.82 1.35 -7.59
C ALA A 18 -3.90 2.53 -7.89
N GLY A 19 -2.75 2.63 -7.19
CA GLY A 19 -1.79 3.69 -7.46
C GLY A 19 -1.26 3.62 -8.88
N TRP A 20 -0.87 2.45 -9.34
CA TRP A 20 -0.41 2.27 -10.71
C TRP A 20 -1.50 2.57 -11.72
N TRP A 21 -2.73 2.14 -11.45
CA TRP A 21 -3.87 2.45 -12.31
C TRP A 21 -4.03 3.96 -12.49
N PHE A 22 -4.00 4.72 -11.40
CA PHE A 22 -4.15 6.16 -11.45
C PHE A 22 -3.02 6.82 -12.23
N ILE A 23 -1.79 6.35 -12.06
CA ILE A 23 -0.65 6.88 -12.79
C ILE A 23 -0.82 6.66 -14.29
N PHE A 24 -1.22 5.46 -14.68
CA PHE A 24 -1.38 5.13 -16.10
C PHE A 24 -2.57 5.83 -16.74
N THR A 25 -3.57 6.21 -15.97
CA THR A 25 -4.75 6.92 -16.49
C THR A 25 -4.61 8.44 -16.44
N GLY A 26 -3.43 8.94 -16.06
CA GLY A 26 -3.16 10.37 -16.08
C GLY A 26 -3.51 11.11 -14.79
N GLN A 27 -3.89 10.38 -13.74
CA GLN A 27 -4.23 10.97 -12.44
C GLN A 27 -3.03 10.84 -11.51
N LEU A 28 -1.95 11.52 -11.84
CA LEU A 28 -0.68 11.38 -11.15
C LEU A 28 -0.78 11.72 -9.67
N GLN A 29 -1.53 12.76 -9.31
CA GLN A 29 -1.65 13.17 -7.91
C GLN A 29 -2.30 12.07 -7.07
N LEU A 30 -3.36 11.45 -7.57
CA LEU A 30 -4.02 10.35 -6.87
C LEU A 30 -3.12 9.12 -6.80
N GLY A 31 -2.37 8.86 -7.86
CA GLY A 31 -1.42 7.76 -7.88
C GLY A 31 -0.32 7.94 -6.83
N LEU A 32 0.22 9.14 -6.70
CA LEU A 32 1.24 9.43 -5.70
C LEU A 32 0.68 9.30 -4.29
N LEU A 33 -0.57 9.72 -4.08
CA LEU A 33 -1.22 9.56 -2.78
C LEU A 33 -1.36 8.09 -2.41
N GLN A 34 -1.77 7.26 -3.37
CA GLN A 34 -1.89 5.81 -3.15
C GLN A 34 -0.54 5.18 -2.86
N MET A 35 0.52 5.62 -3.53
CA MET A 35 1.87 5.12 -3.25
C MET A 35 2.31 5.48 -1.84
N THR A 36 1.95 6.67 -1.36
CA THR A 36 2.23 7.06 0.02
C THR A 36 1.53 6.12 1.00
N PHE A 37 0.27 5.80 0.76
CA PHE A 37 -0.46 4.84 1.59
C PHE A 37 0.19 3.47 1.54
N THR A 38 0.67 3.04 0.38
CA THR A 38 1.35 1.76 0.24
C THR A 38 2.60 1.70 1.11
N VAL A 39 3.41 2.74 1.07
CA VAL A 39 4.62 2.82 1.89
C VAL A 39 4.27 2.78 3.38
N SER A 40 3.26 3.54 3.79
CA SER A 40 2.80 3.54 5.18
C SER A 40 2.37 2.15 5.62
N ASN A 41 1.61 1.45 4.78
CA ASN A 41 1.15 0.10 5.10
C ASN A 41 2.31 -0.88 5.20
N LEU A 42 3.31 -0.74 4.35
CA LEU A 42 4.50 -1.59 4.42
C LEU A 42 5.25 -1.38 5.73
N ILE A 43 5.33 -0.15 6.20
CA ILE A 43 5.95 0.15 7.48
C ILE A 43 5.17 -0.50 8.61
N PHE A 44 3.84 -0.43 8.58
CA PHE A 44 3.00 -1.09 9.58
C PHE A 44 3.20 -2.60 9.60
N ILE A 45 3.28 -3.21 8.43
CA ILE A 45 3.53 -4.65 8.33
C ILE A 45 4.89 -4.98 8.94
N TRP A 46 5.91 -4.21 8.63
CA TRP A 46 7.25 -4.42 9.15
C TRP A 46 7.28 -4.31 10.68
N ILE A 47 6.63 -3.29 11.23
CA ILE A 47 6.55 -3.13 12.68
C ILE A 47 5.84 -4.31 13.31
N GLY A 48 4.77 -4.79 12.66
CA GLY A 48 4.02 -5.94 13.16
C GLY A 48 4.82 -7.23 13.17
N LEU A 49 5.83 -7.35 12.30
CA LEU A 49 6.69 -8.53 12.25
C LEU A 49 7.75 -8.55 13.33
N LYS A 50 8.00 -7.41 13.95
CA LYS A 50 8.96 -7.34 15.05
C LYS A 50 8.31 -7.74 16.36
#